data_5aec1d7d42909ee2f2e165ddb9494c7f
#
_entry.id   5aec1d7d42909ee2f2e165ddb9494c7f
#
_cell.length_a   1.000
_cell.length_b   1.000
_cell.length_c   1.000
_cell.angle_alpha   90.00
_cell.angle_beta   90.00
_cell.angle_gamma   90.00
#
_symmetry.space_group_name_H-M   'P 1'
#
loop_
_entity.id
_entity.type
_entity.pdbx_description
1 polymer ?
#
loop_
_entity_poly.entity_id
_entity_poly.type
_entity_poly.pdbx_seq_one_letter_code
_entity_poly.pdbx_strand_id
1 'polypeptide(L)'
;MCTAATYKTNDFYFGRTLDYEFSYGDEITVTPRNYPFKFKFAEPLKSHYAIIGMAYVADNYPLYYDAANEKGLAAAGLNFVGNAYYGNEKSGKCNVAQCEFIPWLLCRCASVDEAKKLLSNVNITNTPFNESLPAAQLHWIIADKSGCIVVESVKDGLKVYENPVGVLTNNPPFDMQLQNLNNYMSLSAADPKNTFAPDINLSTYSRGMGALGLPGDLSSQSRFVRAAFVKAKSLSEDGEEKSVSQFFHILNSVSQPRGCCKLESGKYEITLYTSCCNTDKGIYYYTTYDNHQISAVDMHRENLDSSALIRYSPAKDEQINFQN
;
A
#
# COMPACT_ATOMS: atom_id res chain seq x y z
N MET A 1 10.33 -5.41 2.95
CA MET A 1 8.92 -5.87 3.23
C MET A 1 7.97 -4.68 3.13
N CYS A 2 6.67 -4.86 3.30
CA CYS A 2 5.72 -3.75 3.13
C CYS A 2 4.36 -4.12 3.75
N THR A 3 3.57 -3.11 4.11
CA THR A 3 2.17 -3.29 4.51
C THR A 3 1.34 -2.17 3.90
N ALA A 4 0.28 -2.51 3.19
CA ALA A 4 -0.70 -1.54 2.70
C ALA A 4 -2.04 -1.74 3.40
N ALA A 5 -2.77 -0.66 3.59
CA ALA A 5 -4.08 -0.68 4.24
C ALA A 5 -5.04 0.34 3.62
N THR A 6 -6.32 0.05 3.80
CA THR A 6 -7.42 1.00 3.56
C THR A 6 -8.01 1.42 4.89
N TYR A 7 -8.62 2.60 4.95
CA TYR A 7 -9.41 3.03 6.10
C TYR A 7 -10.56 3.91 5.63
N LYS A 8 -11.73 3.74 6.20
CA LYS A 8 -12.92 4.49 5.80
C LYS A 8 -13.54 5.15 7.03
N THR A 9 -13.68 6.45 6.95
CA THR A 9 -14.47 7.26 7.86
C THR A 9 -15.52 8.01 7.03
N ASN A 10 -15.60 9.33 7.10
CA ASN A 10 -16.37 10.13 6.14
C ASN A 10 -15.75 10.10 4.74
N ASP A 11 -14.40 10.16 4.67
CA ASP A 11 -13.61 9.98 3.45
C ASP A 11 -12.97 8.58 3.42
N PHE A 12 -12.42 8.22 2.26
CA PHE A 12 -11.68 6.99 2.06
C PHE A 12 -10.17 7.23 2.00
N TYR A 13 -9.43 6.47 2.79
CA TYR A 13 -7.98 6.57 2.94
C TYR A 13 -7.29 5.29 2.48
N PHE A 14 -6.19 5.47 1.77
CA PHE A 14 -5.34 4.39 1.28
C PHE A 14 -3.87 4.75 1.49
N GLY A 15 -3.05 3.80 1.90
CA GLY A 15 -1.61 4.05 2.05
C GLY A 15 -0.85 2.80 2.46
N ARG A 16 0.45 2.99 2.68
CA ARG A 16 1.36 1.88 2.97
C ARG A 16 2.53 2.27 3.85
N THR A 17 3.23 1.26 4.41
CA THR A 17 4.64 1.36 4.78
C THR A 17 5.51 0.84 3.63
N LEU A 18 6.57 1.55 3.25
CA LEU A 18 7.65 1.01 2.43
C LEU A 18 8.78 0.56 3.34
N ASP A 19 8.93 -0.76 3.51
CA ASP A 19 9.97 -1.32 4.36
C ASP A 19 11.09 -1.88 3.47
N TYR A 20 12.27 -1.26 3.54
CA TYR A 20 13.43 -1.62 2.73
C TYR A 20 14.74 -1.16 3.39
N GLU A 21 15.90 -1.59 2.88
CA GLU A 21 17.19 -1.25 3.46
C GLU A 21 17.82 0.02 2.92
N PHE A 22 17.26 0.60 1.86
CA PHE A 22 17.67 1.89 1.28
C PHE A 22 16.58 2.50 0.41
N SER A 23 16.62 3.83 0.23
CA SER A 23 15.77 4.56 -0.72
C SER A 23 16.45 4.66 -2.08
N TYR A 24 15.69 4.48 -3.16
CA TYR A 24 16.14 4.74 -4.52
C TYR A 24 16.14 6.24 -4.89
N GLY A 25 15.72 7.12 -4.00
CA GLY A 25 15.47 8.53 -4.26
C GLY A 25 13.97 8.76 -4.48
N ASP A 26 13.17 8.27 -3.55
CA ASP A 26 11.71 8.32 -3.60
C ASP A 26 11.21 9.76 -3.48
N GLU A 27 10.22 10.14 -4.28
CA GLU A 27 9.64 11.48 -4.33
C GLU A 27 8.12 11.42 -4.42
N ILE A 28 7.44 12.39 -3.80
CA ILE A 28 6.02 12.58 -4.03
C ILE A 28 5.87 13.18 -5.43
N THR A 29 5.20 12.45 -6.31
CA THR A 29 5.06 12.81 -7.71
C THR A 29 3.59 12.97 -8.08
N VAL A 30 3.26 14.15 -8.65
CA VAL A 30 1.98 14.38 -9.32
C VAL A 30 2.21 14.24 -10.82
N THR A 31 1.48 13.31 -11.44
CA THR A 31 1.44 13.14 -12.89
C THR A 31 0.16 13.80 -13.42
N PRO A 32 0.25 14.96 -14.10
CA PRO A 32 -0.92 15.67 -14.64
C PRO A 32 -1.57 14.92 -15.81
N ARG A 33 -2.80 15.30 -16.16
CA ARG A 33 -3.65 14.64 -17.17
C ARG A 33 -3.03 14.56 -18.57
N ASN A 34 -2.21 15.53 -18.94
CA ASN A 34 -1.59 15.59 -20.28
C ASN A 34 -0.12 15.14 -20.29
N TYR A 35 0.36 14.52 -19.20
CA TYR A 35 1.67 13.91 -19.17
C TYR A 35 1.72 12.75 -20.18
N PRO A 36 2.70 12.72 -21.11
CA PRO A 36 2.73 11.75 -22.19
C PRO A 36 3.33 10.41 -21.74
N PHE A 37 2.56 9.57 -21.04
CA PHE A 37 3.01 8.23 -20.73
C PHE A 37 3.32 7.42 -21.99
N LYS A 38 4.53 6.87 -22.03
CA LYS A 38 4.98 5.92 -23.06
C LYS A 38 4.99 4.53 -22.47
N PHE A 39 3.88 3.83 -22.61
CA PHE A 39 3.76 2.43 -22.20
C PHE A 39 4.38 1.52 -23.26
N LYS A 40 5.06 0.42 -22.83
CA LYS A 40 5.79 -0.48 -23.75
C LYS A 40 4.86 -1.23 -24.71
N PHE A 41 3.61 -1.49 -24.30
CA PHE A 41 2.66 -2.32 -25.05
C PHE A 41 1.33 -1.61 -25.34
N ALA A 42 1.23 -0.34 -25.08
CA ALA A 42 0.01 0.42 -25.33
C ALA A 42 0.31 1.72 -26.07
N GLU A 43 -0.63 2.14 -26.92
CA GLU A 43 -0.55 3.43 -27.58
C GLU A 43 -0.52 4.56 -26.52
N PRO A 44 0.24 5.64 -26.80
CA PRO A 44 0.27 6.80 -25.93
C PRO A 44 -1.13 7.37 -25.70
N LEU A 45 -1.44 7.67 -24.45
CA LEU A 45 -2.69 8.34 -24.09
C LEU A 45 -2.56 9.84 -24.37
N LYS A 46 -3.54 10.43 -25.07
CA LYS A 46 -3.60 11.88 -25.28
C LYS A 46 -3.91 12.64 -23.99
N SER A 47 -4.69 12.01 -23.12
CA SER A 47 -5.03 12.49 -21.79
C SER A 47 -5.47 11.31 -20.94
N HIS A 48 -5.28 11.42 -19.63
CA HIS A 48 -5.60 10.38 -18.66
C HIS A 48 -5.98 11.02 -17.31
N TYR A 49 -6.37 10.24 -16.32
CA TYR A 49 -6.59 10.78 -14.98
C TYR A 49 -5.27 11.24 -14.36
N ALA A 50 -5.27 12.39 -13.68
CA ALA A 50 -4.13 12.82 -12.89
C ALA A 50 -3.86 11.85 -11.74
N ILE A 51 -2.58 11.64 -11.41
CA ILE A 51 -2.14 10.68 -10.41
C ILE A 51 -1.23 11.38 -9.40
N ILE A 52 -1.37 11.04 -8.12
CA ILE A 52 -0.45 11.44 -7.06
C ILE A 52 0.01 10.21 -6.29
N GLY A 53 1.28 10.16 -5.91
CA GLY A 53 1.82 9.06 -5.12
C GLY A 53 3.32 9.17 -4.86
N MET A 54 3.87 8.19 -4.17
CA MET A 54 5.31 8.05 -3.98
C MET A 54 5.90 7.24 -5.13
N ALA A 55 6.93 7.80 -5.78
CA ALA A 55 7.57 7.18 -6.94
C ALA A 55 9.09 7.34 -6.91
N TYR A 56 9.79 6.41 -7.52
CA TYR A 56 11.13 6.62 -8.05
C TYR A 56 11.00 7.13 -9.49
N VAL A 57 11.50 8.33 -9.76
CA VAL A 57 11.43 8.90 -11.11
C VAL A 57 12.73 8.60 -11.86
N ALA A 58 12.67 7.66 -12.80
CA ALA A 58 13.78 7.28 -13.66
C ALA A 58 13.47 7.69 -15.12
N ASP A 59 14.43 8.29 -15.82
CA ASP A 59 14.28 8.71 -17.22
C ASP A 59 13.01 9.54 -17.47
N ASN A 60 12.68 10.42 -16.51
CA ASN A 60 11.44 11.21 -16.48
C ASN A 60 10.16 10.35 -16.48
N TYR A 61 10.22 9.10 -16.00
CA TYR A 61 9.08 8.20 -15.86
C TYR A 61 8.84 7.87 -14.38
N PRO A 62 7.62 8.07 -13.84
CA PRO A 62 7.31 7.80 -12.45
C PRO A 62 7.03 6.30 -12.23
N LEU A 63 7.95 5.61 -11.58
CA LEU A 63 7.80 4.24 -11.11
C LEU A 63 7.14 4.28 -9.72
N TYR A 64 5.81 4.25 -9.68
CA TYR A 64 5.05 4.38 -8.45
C TYR A 64 5.15 3.13 -7.57
N TYR A 65 5.39 3.34 -6.28
CA TYR A 65 5.25 2.31 -5.24
C TYR A 65 3.81 2.21 -4.75
N ASP A 66 3.17 3.37 -4.55
CA ASP A 66 1.76 3.56 -4.26
C ASP A 66 1.30 4.89 -4.84
N ALA A 67 0.05 4.92 -5.29
CA ALA A 67 -0.53 6.12 -5.87
C ALA A 67 -2.07 6.07 -5.85
N ALA A 68 -2.68 7.24 -5.99
CA ALA A 68 -4.11 7.38 -6.24
C ALA A 68 -4.33 8.30 -7.44
N ASN A 69 -5.42 8.10 -8.17
CA ASN A 69 -5.83 9.03 -9.21
C ASN A 69 -6.90 10.00 -8.72
N GLU A 70 -7.16 11.03 -9.50
CA GLU A 70 -8.15 12.08 -9.21
C GLU A 70 -9.61 11.60 -9.13
N LYS A 71 -9.89 10.33 -9.45
CA LYS A 71 -11.20 9.68 -9.32
C LYS A 71 -11.35 8.89 -8.03
N GLY A 72 -10.27 8.79 -7.25
CA GLY A 72 -10.28 8.10 -5.97
C GLY A 72 -9.88 6.64 -6.01
N LEU A 73 -9.47 6.10 -7.19
CA LEU A 73 -8.89 4.77 -7.27
C LEU A 73 -7.43 4.83 -6.85
N ALA A 74 -7.02 3.93 -5.95
CA ALA A 74 -5.66 3.83 -5.44
C ALA A 74 -5.08 2.42 -5.67
N ALA A 75 -3.75 2.35 -5.81
CA ALA A 75 -3.02 1.11 -5.97
C ALA A 75 -1.64 1.17 -5.30
N ALA A 76 -1.17 0.03 -4.78
CA ALA A 76 0.19 -0.14 -4.28
C ALA A 76 0.76 -1.48 -4.69
N GLY A 77 2.05 -1.51 -5.00
CA GLY A 77 2.82 -2.72 -5.28
C GLY A 77 3.67 -3.11 -4.06
N LEU A 78 3.60 -4.37 -3.65
CA LEU A 78 4.33 -4.92 -2.51
C LEU A 78 5.15 -6.13 -2.94
N ASN A 79 6.30 -6.35 -2.30
CA ASN A 79 7.17 -7.49 -2.62
C ASN A 79 6.44 -8.83 -2.44
N PHE A 80 6.58 -9.69 -3.48
CA PHE A 80 5.96 -11.02 -3.54
C PHE A 80 6.99 -12.04 -4.07
N VAL A 81 8.17 -12.00 -3.48
CA VAL A 81 9.38 -12.72 -3.92
C VAL A 81 9.15 -14.22 -3.89
N GLY A 82 9.53 -14.91 -5.00
CA GLY A 82 9.39 -16.36 -5.15
C GLY A 82 7.99 -16.83 -5.56
N ASN A 83 6.94 -16.00 -5.43
CA ASN A 83 5.57 -16.32 -5.85
C ASN A 83 5.17 -15.58 -7.14
N ALA A 84 5.64 -14.33 -7.32
CA ALA A 84 5.36 -13.57 -8.53
C ALA A 84 5.95 -14.28 -9.76
N TYR A 85 5.14 -14.39 -10.81
CA TYR A 85 5.55 -14.93 -12.10
C TYR A 85 5.00 -14.06 -13.23
N TYR A 86 5.88 -13.61 -14.12
CA TYR A 86 5.53 -12.85 -15.30
C TYR A 86 6.05 -13.58 -16.52
N GLY A 87 5.18 -13.74 -17.51
CA GLY A 87 5.52 -14.41 -18.77
C GLY A 87 5.95 -13.43 -19.86
N ASN A 88 6.09 -13.98 -21.06
CA ASN A 88 6.25 -13.19 -22.28
C ASN A 88 4.91 -12.57 -22.70
N GLU A 89 4.97 -11.72 -23.72
CA GLU A 89 3.78 -11.20 -24.39
C GLU A 89 2.84 -12.33 -24.84
N LYS A 90 1.54 -12.09 -24.74
CA LYS A 90 0.50 -13.00 -25.19
C LYS A 90 -0.37 -12.30 -26.25
N SER A 91 -0.52 -12.95 -27.42
CA SER A 91 -1.43 -12.49 -28.46
C SER A 91 -2.88 -12.47 -27.95
N GLY A 92 -3.62 -11.42 -28.28
CA GLY A 92 -5.03 -11.26 -27.87
C GLY A 92 -5.22 -10.83 -26.41
N LYS A 93 -4.14 -10.58 -25.66
CA LYS A 93 -4.16 -10.03 -24.31
C LYS A 93 -3.68 -8.58 -24.28
N CYS A 94 -4.13 -7.87 -23.28
CA CYS A 94 -3.60 -6.56 -22.92
C CYS A 94 -2.28 -6.76 -22.16
N ASN A 95 -1.15 -6.68 -22.88
CA ASN A 95 0.17 -6.85 -22.27
C ASN A 95 0.55 -5.58 -21.52
N VAL A 96 1.11 -5.72 -20.34
CA VAL A 96 1.56 -4.62 -19.47
C VAL A 96 2.90 -4.99 -18.86
N ALA A 97 3.91 -4.14 -19.00
CA ALA A 97 5.16 -4.34 -18.27
C ALA A 97 4.91 -4.17 -16.76
N GLN A 98 5.52 -5.04 -15.96
CA GLN A 98 5.29 -5.05 -14.51
C GLN A 98 5.51 -3.66 -13.88
N CYS A 99 6.57 -2.95 -14.26
CA CYS A 99 6.92 -1.62 -13.75
C CYS A 99 5.90 -0.52 -14.13
N GLU A 100 5.09 -0.75 -15.15
CA GLU A 100 4.07 0.19 -15.65
C GLU A 100 2.68 -0.07 -15.05
N PHE A 101 2.49 -1.17 -14.33
CA PHE A 101 1.16 -1.66 -13.93
C PHE A 101 0.34 -0.62 -13.17
N ILE A 102 0.93 0.04 -12.15
CA ILE A 102 0.22 1.05 -11.35
C ILE A 102 -0.21 2.25 -12.21
N PRO A 103 0.69 2.99 -12.90
CA PRO A 103 0.26 4.14 -13.70
C PRO A 103 -0.63 3.71 -14.89
N TRP A 104 -0.38 2.54 -15.49
CA TRP A 104 -1.19 2.03 -16.57
C TRP A 104 -2.65 1.80 -16.16
N LEU A 105 -2.87 1.25 -14.96
CA LEU A 105 -4.19 1.02 -14.37
C LEU A 105 -4.88 2.34 -14.00
N LEU A 106 -4.17 3.19 -13.24
CA LEU A 106 -4.73 4.43 -12.69
C LEU A 106 -5.04 5.48 -13.76
N CYS A 107 -4.33 5.44 -14.89
CA CYS A 107 -4.64 6.27 -16.06
C CYS A 107 -6.00 5.93 -16.71
N ARG A 108 -6.51 4.70 -16.54
CA ARG A 108 -7.62 4.14 -17.31
C ARG A 108 -8.87 3.85 -16.51
N CYS A 109 -8.72 3.59 -15.21
CA CYS A 109 -9.83 3.15 -14.37
C CYS A 109 -10.16 4.22 -13.34
N ALA A 110 -11.46 4.52 -13.19
CA ALA A 110 -11.98 5.41 -12.18
C ALA A 110 -12.43 4.67 -10.91
N SER A 111 -12.57 3.34 -10.96
CA SER A 111 -13.09 2.55 -9.85
C SER A 111 -12.53 1.12 -9.83
N VAL A 112 -12.69 0.44 -8.69
CA VAL A 112 -12.35 -0.99 -8.54
C VAL A 112 -13.13 -1.84 -9.53
N ASP A 113 -14.39 -1.53 -9.81
CA ASP A 113 -15.20 -2.30 -10.76
C ASP A 113 -14.69 -2.14 -12.21
N GLU A 114 -14.21 -0.97 -12.60
CA GLU A 114 -13.55 -0.77 -13.89
C GLU A 114 -12.21 -1.52 -13.94
N ALA A 115 -11.45 -1.48 -12.85
CA ALA A 115 -10.21 -2.22 -12.73
C ALA A 115 -10.43 -3.74 -12.88
N LYS A 116 -11.44 -4.33 -12.23
CA LYS A 116 -11.80 -5.76 -12.38
C LYS A 116 -12.11 -6.12 -13.84
N LYS A 117 -12.89 -5.29 -14.52
CA LYS A 117 -13.23 -5.51 -15.95
C LYS A 117 -11.98 -5.47 -16.81
N LEU A 118 -11.12 -4.48 -16.61
CA LEU A 118 -9.87 -4.33 -17.35
C LEU A 118 -8.93 -5.53 -17.10
N LEU A 119 -8.77 -5.95 -15.85
CA LEU A 119 -7.89 -7.04 -15.42
C LEU A 119 -8.27 -8.40 -16.00
N SER A 120 -9.51 -8.63 -16.41
CA SER A 120 -9.96 -9.90 -17.00
C SER A 120 -9.22 -10.27 -18.29
N ASN A 121 -8.61 -9.30 -18.98
CA ASN A 121 -7.85 -9.52 -20.22
C ASN A 121 -6.37 -9.12 -20.12
N VAL A 122 -5.84 -8.85 -18.93
CA VAL A 122 -4.46 -8.42 -18.75
C VAL A 122 -3.49 -9.60 -18.72
N ASN A 123 -2.30 -9.36 -19.25
CA ASN A 123 -1.13 -10.20 -19.10
C ASN A 123 0.04 -9.33 -18.63
N ILE A 124 0.54 -9.57 -17.43
CA ILE A 124 1.71 -8.85 -16.90
C ILE A 124 2.97 -9.54 -17.42
N THR A 125 3.86 -8.75 -18.03
CA THR A 125 5.07 -9.26 -18.69
C THR A 125 6.32 -9.05 -17.85
N ASN A 126 7.31 -9.93 -18.03
CA ASN A 126 8.64 -9.82 -17.43
C ASN A 126 9.55 -8.83 -18.19
N THR A 127 8.97 -7.74 -18.67
CA THR A 127 9.70 -6.72 -19.41
C THR A 127 10.32 -5.73 -18.43
N PRO A 128 11.67 -5.59 -18.39
CA PRO A 128 12.33 -4.65 -17.49
C PRO A 128 12.01 -3.22 -17.88
N PHE A 129 12.13 -2.29 -16.96
CA PHE A 129 12.08 -0.86 -17.28
C PHE A 129 13.27 -0.48 -18.17
N ASN A 130 14.48 -0.81 -17.73
CA ASN A 130 15.74 -0.73 -18.47
C ASN A 130 16.71 -1.82 -17.95
N GLU A 131 17.96 -1.83 -18.43
CA GLU A 131 18.98 -2.83 -18.05
C GLU A 131 19.30 -2.83 -16.55
N SER A 132 19.19 -1.69 -15.86
CA SER A 132 19.49 -1.55 -14.44
C SER A 132 18.27 -1.80 -13.53
N LEU A 133 17.07 -1.78 -14.09
CA LEU A 133 15.81 -1.92 -13.38
C LEU A 133 14.97 -3.08 -13.96
N PRO A 134 15.28 -4.33 -13.56
CA PRO A 134 14.51 -5.51 -13.97
C PRO A 134 13.09 -5.49 -13.40
N ALA A 135 12.23 -6.36 -13.91
CA ALA A 135 10.88 -6.52 -13.36
C ALA A 135 10.96 -7.00 -11.89
N ALA A 136 10.42 -6.21 -10.99
CA ALA A 136 10.35 -6.54 -9.57
C ALA A 136 9.25 -7.58 -9.30
N GLN A 137 9.50 -8.51 -8.36
CA GLN A 137 8.52 -9.52 -7.97
C GLN A 137 7.50 -8.90 -7.01
N LEU A 138 6.37 -8.44 -7.55
CA LEU A 138 5.32 -7.74 -6.81
C LEU A 138 3.97 -8.43 -6.93
N HIS A 139 3.10 -8.13 -5.98
CA HIS A 139 1.64 -8.21 -6.07
C HIS A 139 1.04 -6.86 -5.69
N TRP A 140 -0.24 -6.65 -5.97
CA TRP A 140 -0.84 -5.33 -5.84
C TRP A 140 -2.14 -5.37 -5.06
N ILE A 141 -2.35 -4.33 -4.25
CA ILE A 141 -3.64 -3.97 -3.67
C ILE A 141 -4.20 -2.79 -4.46
N ILE A 142 -5.47 -2.86 -4.81
CA ILE A 142 -6.20 -1.83 -5.55
C ILE A 142 -7.48 -1.57 -4.79
N ALA A 143 -7.79 -0.31 -4.50
CA ALA A 143 -8.94 0.04 -3.68
C ALA A 143 -9.53 1.40 -4.04
N ASP A 144 -10.81 1.53 -3.80
CA ASP A 144 -11.56 2.78 -3.73
C ASP A 144 -12.60 2.70 -2.60
N LYS A 145 -13.43 3.71 -2.43
CA LYS A 145 -14.48 3.74 -1.40
C LYS A 145 -15.54 2.63 -1.52
N SER A 146 -15.62 1.95 -2.67
CA SER A 146 -16.60 0.89 -2.94
C SER A 146 -16.08 -0.50 -2.63
N GLY A 147 -14.74 -0.70 -2.67
CA GLY A 147 -14.16 -2.02 -2.47
C GLY A 147 -12.64 -2.05 -2.51
N CYS A 148 -12.12 -3.26 -2.31
CA CYS A 148 -10.69 -3.53 -2.34
C CYS A 148 -10.44 -4.90 -2.98
N ILE A 149 -9.41 -4.99 -3.83
CA ILE A 149 -8.98 -6.24 -4.46
C ILE A 149 -7.46 -6.41 -4.32
N VAL A 150 -7.03 -7.66 -4.43
CA VAL A 150 -5.61 -8.03 -4.56
C VAL A 150 -5.38 -8.67 -5.91
N VAL A 151 -4.29 -8.30 -6.56
CA VAL A 151 -3.87 -8.84 -7.87
C VAL A 151 -2.54 -9.54 -7.72
N GLU A 152 -2.51 -10.82 -8.05
CA GLU A 152 -1.32 -11.67 -8.02
C GLU A 152 -1.10 -12.33 -9.38
N SER A 153 0.04 -12.05 -10.00
CA SER A 153 0.48 -12.77 -11.20
C SER A 153 1.38 -13.93 -10.78
N VAL A 154 0.87 -15.13 -10.93
CA VAL A 154 1.55 -16.37 -10.51
C VAL A 154 1.66 -17.35 -11.71
N LYS A 155 2.36 -18.48 -11.53
CA LYS A 155 2.56 -19.47 -12.62
C LYS A 155 1.25 -19.91 -13.29
N ASP A 156 0.16 -20.00 -12.51
CA ASP A 156 -1.16 -20.42 -13.00
C ASP A 156 -1.97 -19.28 -13.64
N GLY A 157 -1.40 -18.07 -13.75
CA GLY A 157 -1.99 -16.90 -14.37
C GLY A 157 -2.24 -15.74 -13.42
N LEU A 158 -2.98 -14.74 -13.90
CA LEU A 158 -3.36 -13.57 -13.11
C LEU A 158 -4.56 -13.93 -12.23
N LYS A 159 -4.41 -13.78 -10.94
CA LYS A 159 -5.47 -13.95 -9.92
C LYS A 159 -5.92 -12.61 -9.39
N VAL A 160 -7.22 -12.44 -9.28
CA VAL A 160 -7.84 -11.24 -8.68
C VAL A 160 -8.74 -11.72 -7.54
N TYR A 161 -8.42 -11.28 -6.32
CA TYR A 161 -9.14 -11.64 -5.11
C TYR A 161 -9.92 -10.45 -4.58
N GLU A 162 -11.14 -10.67 -4.11
CA GLU A 162 -11.82 -9.71 -3.24
C GLU A 162 -11.07 -9.62 -1.92
N ASN A 163 -10.82 -8.41 -1.45
CA ASN A 163 -10.12 -8.17 -0.19
C ASN A 163 -11.04 -7.51 0.84
N PRO A 164 -11.82 -8.30 1.61
CA PRO A 164 -12.73 -7.74 2.61
C PRO A 164 -12.00 -7.12 3.81
N VAL A 165 -10.71 -7.47 3.99
CA VAL A 165 -9.89 -6.97 5.09
C VAL A 165 -9.34 -5.57 4.78
N GLY A 166 -9.06 -5.29 3.48
CA GLY A 166 -8.44 -4.06 3.02
C GLY A 166 -7.00 -3.89 3.53
N VAL A 167 -6.26 -4.99 3.69
CA VAL A 167 -4.84 -5.05 4.07
C VAL A 167 -4.12 -5.98 3.11
N LEU A 168 -2.89 -5.64 2.75
CA LEU A 168 -1.97 -6.51 2.05
C LEU A 168 -0.57 -6.35 2.65
N THR A 169 0.15 -7.47 2.78
CA THR A 169 1.58 -7.47 3.19
C THR A 169 2.45 -8.09 2.09
N ASN A 170 3.15 -9.15 2.36
CA ASN A 170 4.02 -9.85 1.41
C ASN A 170 3.62 -11.33 1.32
N ASN A 171 4.60 -12.24 1.16
CA ASN A 171 4.35 -13.68 1.21
C ASN A 171 3.69 -14.12 2.54
N PRO A 172 2.90 -15.19 2.54
CA PRO A 172 2.49 -16.03 1.42
C PRO A 172 1.40 -15.39 0.54
N PRO A 173 0.87 -16.11 -0.51
CA PRO A 173 -0.26 -15.64 -1.31
C PRO A 173 -1.46 -15.19 -0.49
N PHE A 174 -2.25 -14.28 -1.04
CA PHE A 174 -3.30 -13.57 -0.31
C PHE A 174 -4.41 -14.49 0.24
N ASP A 175 -4.80 -15.52 -0.50
CA ASP A 175 -5.77 -16.52 -0.04
C ASP A 175 -5.31 -17.24 1.23
N MET A 176 -4.01 -17.54 1.33
CA MET A 176 -3.41 -18.13 2.53
C MET A 176 -3.38 -17.13 3.70
N GLN A 177 -3.17 -15.84 3.43
CA GLN A 177 -3.26 -14.77 4.44
C GLN A 177 -4.68 -14.68 5.01
N LEU A 178 -5.71 -14.71 4.14
CA LEU A 178 -7.11 -14.70 4.57
C LEU A 178 -7.45 -15.95 5.39
N GLN A 179 -7.00 -17.12 4.94
CA GLN A 179 -7.23 -18.37 5.68
C GLN A 179 -6.60 -18.32 7.07
N ASN A 180 -5.40 -17.76 7.18
CA ASN A 180 -4.69 -17.63 8.46
C ASN A 180 -5.46 -16.79 9.50
N LEU A 181 -6.28 -15.81 9.08
CA LEU A 181 -7.10 -15.01 10.00
C LEU A 181 -8.07 -15.84 10.83
N ASN A 182 -8.49 -17.02 10.36
CA ASN A 182 -9.36 -17.90 11.13
C ASN A 182 -8.74 -18.30 12.48
N ASN A 183 -7.42 -18.36 12.57
CA ASN A 183 -6.71 -18.68 13.82
C ASN A 183 -6.83 -17.56 14.87
N TYR A 184 -7.25 -16.37 14.46
CA TYR A 184 -7.29 -15.15 15.27
C TYR A 184 -8.71 -14.61 15.49
N MET A 185 -9.75 -15.38 15.16
CA MET A 185 -11.14 -14.91 15.26
C MET A 185 -11.60 -14.66 16.70
N SER A 186 -10.87 -15.14 17.69
CA SER A 186 -11.12 -14.88 19.11
C SER A 186 -10.59 -13.54 19.62
N LEU A 187 -9.73 -12.86 18.84
CA LEU A 187 -9.17 -11.57 19.24
C LEU A 187 -10.26 -10.50 19.38
N SER A 188 -10.19 -9.75 20.47
CA SER A 188 -11.17 -8.73 20.84
C SER A 188 -10.49 -7.48 21.40
N ALA A 189 -11.14 -6.32 21.26
CA ALA A 189 -10.76 -5.12 22.01
C ALA A 189 -11.28 -5.14 23.46
N ALA A 190 -12.28 -5.98 23.74
CA ALA A 190 -12.83 -6.16 25.09
C ALA A 190 -12.04 -7.22 25.85
N ASP A 191 -12.03 -7.11 27.16
CA ASP A 191 -11.41 -8.10 28.03
C ASP A 191 -12.10 -9.48 27.89
N PRO A 192 -11.33 -10.59 27.92
CA PRO A 192 -11.87 -11.93 27.78
C PRO A 192 -12.67 -12.34 29.03
N LYS A 193 -13.69 -13.19 28.81
CA LYS A 193 -14.36 -13.90 29.86
C LYS A 193 -13.71 -15.26 30.06
N ASN A 194 -13.73 -15.79 31.28
CA ASN A 194 -13.28 -17.17 31.55
C ASN A 194 -14.19 -18.17 30.84
N THR A 195 -13.73 -18.71 29.71
CA THR A 195 -14.36 -19.81 28.98
C THR A 195 -13.54 -21.09 29.05
N PHE A 196 -12.38 -21.04 29.73
CA PHE A 196 -11.46 -22.17 29.81
C PHE A 196 -11.98 -23.27 30.77
N ALA A 197 -12.30 -22.89 31.99
CA ALA A 197 -12.87 -23.81 32.96
C ALA A 197 -13.71 -23.02 33.99
N PRO A 198 -15.02 -23.33 34.14
CA PRO A 198 -15.88 -22.59 35.06
C PRO A 198 -15.51 -22.77 36.54
N ASP A 199 -14.89 -23.90 36.87
CA ASP A 199 -14.50 -24.24 38.26
C ASP A 199 -13.14 -23.64 38.67
N ILE A 200 -12.42 -23.02 37.74
CA ILE A 200 -11.14 -22.33 37.99
C ILE A 200 -11.40 -20.83 38.01
N ASN A 201 -11.06 -20.19 39.12
CA ASN A 201 -11.19 -18.72 39.24
C ASN A 201 -10.07 -18.03 38.45
N LEU A 202 -10.35 -17.73 37.15
CA LEU A 202 -9.46 -16.97 36.25
C LEU A 202 -10.05 -15.58 36.04
N SER A 203 -9.21 -14.55 36.18
CA SER A 203 -9.59 -13.16 35.98
C SER A 203 -8.53 -12.42 35.17
N THR A 204 -8.95 -11.34 34.54
CA THR A 204 -8.02 -10.43 33.85
C THR A 204 -7.14 -9.71 34.89
N TYR A 205 -5.84 -9.61 34.57
CA TYR A 205 -4.85 -8.91 35.42
C TYR A 205 -4.40 -7.57 34.81
N SER A 206 -4.80 -7.29 33.56
CA SER A 206 -4.55 -6.01 32.90
C SER A 206 -5.57 -5.74 31.80
N ARG A 207 -5.65 -4.49 31.35
CA ARG A 207 -6.43 -4.11 30.17
C ARG A 207 -5.75 -4.62 28.90
N GLY A 208 -6.53 -4.82 27.82
CA GLY A 208 -6.04 -5.25 26.51
C GLY A 208 -5.84 -6.76 26.36
N MET A 209 -6.22 -7.56 27.38
CA MET A 209 -6.06 -9.01 27.33
C MET A 209 -6.94 -9.70 26.29
N GLY A 210 -7.94 -9.03 25.73
CA GLY A 210 -8.71 -9.53 24.59
C GLY A 210 -7.88 -9.72 23.33
N ALA A 211 -6.73 -9.07 23.24
CA ALA A 211 -5.78 -9.22 22.14
C ALA A 211 -4.64 -10.21 22.43
N LEU A 212 -4.74 -11.04 23.47
CA LEU A 212 -3.76 -12.10 23.75
C LEU A 212 -3.64 -13.04 22.56
N GLY A 213 -2.39 -13.25 22.07
CA GLY A 213 -2.11 -14.02 20.88
C GLY A 213 -2.03 -13.17 19.59
N LEU A 214 -2.28 -11.85 19.66
CA LEU A 214 -1.97 -10.97 18.53
C LEU A 214 -0.47 -11.03 18.26
N PRO A 215 -0.03 -11.41 17.02
CA PRO A 215 1.40 -11.62 16.77
C PRO A 215 2.17 -10.30 16.78
N GLY A 216 3.34 -10.29 17.43
CA GLY A 216 4.16 -9.10 17.63
C GLY A 216 5.41 -9.03 16.75
N ASP A 217 5.79 -10.12 16.07
CA ASP A 217 6.97 -10.14 15.20
C ASP A 217 6.75 -9.40 13.87
N LEU A 218 7.82 -9.19 13.12
CA LEU A 218 7.83 -8.39 11.90
C LEU A 218 7.60 -9.22 10.62
N SER A 219 7.31 -10.51 10.72
CA SER A 219 7.02 -11.35 9.56
C SER A 219 5.76 -10.86 8.82
N SER A 220 5.65 -11.20 7.54
CA SER A 220 4.54 -10.77 6.70
C SER A 220 3.19 -11.21 7.24
N GLN A 221 3.05 -12.47 7.67
CA GLN A 221 1.78 -12.97 8.23
C GLN A 221 1.42 -12.28 9.55
N SER A 222 2.38 -12.07 10.42
CA SER A 222 2.17 -11.38 11.70
C SER A 222 1.75 -9.92 11.49
N ARG A 223 2.39 -9.21 10.55
CA ARG A 223 2.00 -7.84 10.18
C ARG A 223 0.61 -7.79 9.55
N PHE A 224 0.26 -8.78 8.70
CA PHE A 224 -1.08 -8.88 8.12
C PHE A 224 -2.16 -8.98 9.21
N VAL A 225 -2.01 -9.93 10.13
CA VAL A 225 -2.96 -10.13 11.25
C VAL A 225 -3.03 -8.89 12.12
N ARG A 226 -1.87 -8.31 12.49
CA ARG A 226 -1.81 -7.12 13.36
C ARG A 226 -2.45 -5.91 12.71
N ALA A 227 -2.11 -5.60 11.43
CA ALA A 227 -2.71 -4.50 10.70
C ALA A 227 -4.23 -4.70 10.52
N ALA A 228 -4.67 -5.91 10.21
CA ALA A 228 -6.10 -6.26 10.08
C ALA A 228 -6.85 -6.03 11.40
N PHE A 229 -6.32 -6.51 12.52
CA PHE A 229 -6.92 -6.33 13.84
C PHE A 229 -6.96 -4.86 14.24
N VAL A 230 -5.82 -4.16 14.17
CA VAL A 230 -5.74 -2.74 14.55
C VAL A 230 -6.68 -1.90 13.69
N LYS A 231 -6.67 -2.08 12.37
CA LYS A 231 -7.59 -1.41 11.45
C LYS A 231 -9.05 -1.67 11.80
N ALA A 232 -9.43 -2.93 12.03
CA ALA A 232 -10.81 -3.31 12.30
C ALA A 232 -11.33 -2.79 13.64
N LYS A 233 -10.44 -2.50 14.59
CA LYS A 233 -10.80 -1.97 15.93
C LYS A 233 -10.55 -0.48 16.08
N SER A 234 -9.89 0.15 15.09
CA SER A 234 -9.63 1.58 15.11
C SER A 234 -10.91 2.40 14.95
N LEU A 235 -11.01 3.44 15.77
CA LEU A 235 -12.06 4.45 15.73
C LEU A 235 -11.41 5.80 15.51
N SER A 236 -11.97 6.61 14.64
CA SER A 236 -11.57 8.01 14.43
C SER A 236 -12.62 8.95 14.98
N GLU A 237 -12.19 10.05 15.55
CA GLU A 237 -13.05 11.20 15.74
C GLU A 237 -13.37 11.86 14.39
N ASP A 238 -14.36 12.77 14.37
CA ASP A 238 -14.73 13.48 13.15
C ASP A 238 -13.61 14.42 12.67
N GLY A 239 -13.50 14.50 11.37
CA GLY A 239 -12.55 15.39 10.68
C GLY A 239 -11.40 14.63 10.01
N GLU A 240 -10.89 15.28 8.94
CA GLU A 240 -9.83 14.72 8.12
C GLU A 240 -8.51 14.51 8.90
N GLU A 241 -8.09 15.52 9.65
CA GLU A 241 -6.86 15.45 10.45
C GLU A 241 -6.88 14.28 11.44
N LYS A 242 -8.04 14.05 12.07
CA LYS A 242 -8.22 12.92 13.00
C LYS A 242 -8.17 11.57 12.28
N SER A 243 -8.81 11.49 11.12
CA SER A 243 -8.80 10.28 10.31
C SER A 243 -7.41 9.96 9.76
N VAL A 244 -6.68 10.98 9.30
CA VAL A 244 -5.27 10.85 8.86
C VAL A 244 -4.39 10.39 10.03
N SER A 245 -4.49 11.04 11.18
CA SER A 245 -3.75 10.65 12.39
C SER A 245 -4.04 9.20 12.77
N GLN A 246 -5.33 8.80 12.78
CA GLN A 246 -5.72 7.42 13.07
C GLN A 246 -5.17 6.42 12.05
N PHE A 247 -5.12 6.80 10.77
CA PHE A 247 -4.52 5.96 9.74
C PHE A 247 -3.02 5.71 9.98
N PHE A 248 -2.27 6.74 10.38
CA PHE A 248 -0.87 6.58 10.76
C PHE A 248 -0.72 5.68 12.00
N HIS A 249 -1.61 5.76 13.00
CA HIS A 249 -1.60 4.83 14.14
C HIS A 249 -1.83 3.38 13.70
N ILE A 250 -2.69 3.13 12.70
CA ILE A 250 -2.89 1.78 12.15
C ILE A 250 -1.57 1.25 11.57
N LEU A 251 -0.94 2.00 10.67
CA LEU A 251 0.30 1.56 10.00
C LEU A 251 1.52 1.56 10.91
N ASN A 252 1.59 2.47 11.88
CA ASN A 252 2.68 2.47 12.89
C ASN A 252 2.69 1.19 13.73
N SER A 253 1.56 0.49 13.86
CA SER A 253 1.50 -0.81 14.54
C SER A 253 2.37 -1.89 13.86
N VAL A 254 2.76 -1.69 12.60
CA VAL A 254 3.56 -2.63 11.79
C VAL A 254 4.85 -1.99 11.26
N SER A 255 5.19 -0.80 11.72
CA SER A 255 6.43 -0.10 11.39
C SER A 255 7.66 -0.89 11.83
N GLN A 256 8.73 -0.82 11.03
CA GLN A 256 9.97 -1.55 11.26
C GLN A 256 11.08 -0.60 11.74
N PRO A 257 11.45 -0.66 13.04
CA PRO A 257 12.55 0.13 13.56
C PRO A 257 13.90 -0.49 13.20
N ARG A 258 14.92 0.36 13.06
CA ARG A 258 16.30 -0.08 12.77
C ARG A 258 16.81 -1.04 13.85
N GLY A 259 17.41 -2.13 13.40
CA GLY A 259 17.99 -3.16 14.28
C GLY A 259 17.13 -4.40 14.46
N CYS A 260 15.82 -4.34 14.17
CA CYS A 260 14.89 -5.45 14.42
C CYS A 260 14.72 -6.42 13.24
N CYS A 261 15.07 -6.02 12.02
CA CYS A 261 15.03 -6.87 10.83
C CYS A 261 16.38 -6.81 10.09
N LYS A 262 17.27 -7.75 10.40
CA LYS A 262 18.62 -7.85 9.81
C LYS A 262 18.60 -8.72 8.57
N LEU A 263 19.17 -8.23 7.47
CA LEU A 263 19.35 -8.94 6.22
C LEU A 263 20.68 -9.72 6.20
N GLU A 264 20.78 -10.70 5.30
CA GLU A 264 22.04 -11.47 5.09
C GLU A 264 23.20 -10.54 4.68
N SER A 265 22.93 -9.44 4.00
CA SER A 265 23.92 -8.40 3.66
C SER A 265 24.47 -7.65 4.88
N GLY A 266 23.94 -7.86 6.08
CA GLY A 266 24.29 -7.14 7.31
C GLY A 266 23.55 -5.80 7.45
N LYS A 267 22.82 -5.34 6.45
CA LYS A 267 21.94 -4.15 6.52
C LYS A 267 20.67 -4.47 7.31
N TYR A 268 19.94 -3.43 7.65
CA TYR A 268 18.66 -3.54 8.34
C TYR A 268 17.54 -3.01 7.45
N GLU A 269 16.44 -3.75 7.40
CA GLU A 269 15.20 -3.25 6.81
C GLU A 269 14.51 -2.32 7.83
N ILE A 270 14.06 -1.17 7.34
CA ILE A 270 13.35 -0.15 8.12
C ILE A 270 12.16 0.38 7.32
N THR A 271 11.18 0.95 7.99
CA THR A 271 10.09 1.67 7.31
C THR A 271 10.62 3.00 6.79
N LEU A 272 10.99 3.06 5.52
CA LEU A 272 11.53 4.27 4.88
C LEU A 272 10.53 5.41 4.89
N TYR A 273 9.27 5.12 4.59
CA TYR A 273 8.16 6.04 4.72
C TYR A 273 6.85 5.31 5.04
N THR A 274 5.92 6.05 5.62
CA THR A 274 4.51 5.67 5.71
C THR A 274 3.69 6.69 4.95
N SER A 275 2.77 6.22 4.09
CA SER A 275 1.86 7.08 3.33
C SER A 275 0.41 6.93 3.77
N CYS A 276 -0.37 7.97 3.52
CA CYS A 276 -1.82 8.02 3.67
C CYS A 276 -2.39 8.97 2.62
N CYS A 277 -3.12 8.46 1.64
CA CYS A 277 -3.82 9.30 0.67
C CYS A 277 -5.31 9.41 1.05
N ASN A 278 -5.81 10.63 1.24
CA ASN A 278 -7.24 10.89 1.20
C ASN A 278 -7.66 10.85 -0.28
N THR A 279 -8.23 9.74 -0.72
CA THR A 279 -8.50 9.52 -2.14
C THR A 279 -9.72 10.28 -2.65
N ASP A 280 -10.64 10.67 -1.77
CA ASP A 280 -11.78 11.53 -2.14
C ASP A 280 -11.35 12.98 -2.41
N LYS A 281 -10.25 13.44 -1.77
CA LYS A 281 -9.73 14.82 -1.90
C LYS A 281 -8.42 14.93 -2.70
N GLY A 282 -7.78 13.80 -3.03
CA GLY A 282 -6.50 13.82 -3.75
C GLY A 282 -5.36 14.41 -2.94
N ILE A 283 -5.35 14.24 -1.61
CA ILE A 283 -4.29 14.73 -0.72
C ILE A 283 -3.45 13.56 -0.25
N TYR A 284 -2.16 13.61 -0.53
CA TYR A 284 -1.18 12.59 -0.17
C TYR A 284 -0.38 13.03 1.05
N TYR A 285 -0.60 12.38 2.19
CA TYR A 285 0.10 12.57 3.45
C TYR A 285 1.21 11.54 3.60
N TYR A 286 2.31 11.91 4.24
CA TYR A 286 3.41 10.98 4.51
C TYR A 286 4.21 11.37 5.75
N THR A 287 4.90 10.38 6.32
CA THR A 287 6.03 10.52 7.25
C THR A 287 7.21 9.74 6.70
N THR A 288 8.43 10.08 7.09
CA THR A 288 9.63 9.31 6.76
C THR A 288 10.25 8.72 8.03
N TYR A 289 11.22 7.82 7.88
CA TYR A 289 11.94 7.25 9.03
C TYR A 289 12.64 8.33 9.87
N ASP A 290 13.17 9.35 9.21
CA ASP A 290 13.95 10.43 9.83
C ASP A 290 13.13 11.70 10.09
N ASN A 291 11.81 11.70 9.78
CA ASN A 291 10.89 12.81 10.08
C ASN A 291 9.49 12.26 10.40
N HIS A 292 9.07 12.40 11.66
CA HIS A 292 7.79 11.93 12.16
C HIS A 292 6.63 12.91 11.94
N GLN A 293 6.94 14.14 11.52
CA GLN A 293 5.90 15.13 11.23
C GLN A 293 5.15 14.71 9.97
N ILE A 294 3.82 14.67 10.05
CA ILE A 294 2.98 14.42 8.88
C ILE A 294 3.10 15.61 7.92
N SER A 295 3.59 15.33 6.72
CA SER A 295 3.67 16.26 5.59
C SER A 295 2.65 15.89 4.53
N ALA A 296 2.21 16.85 3.69
CA ALA A 296 1.18 16.61 2.70
C ALA A 296 1.43 17.32 1.38
N VAL A 297 0.97 16.71 0.29
CA VAL A 297 0.85 17.31 -1.03
C VAL A 297 -0.60 17.16 -1.49
N ASP A 298 -1.24 18.28 -1.84
CA ASP A 298 -2.59 18.33 -2.40
C ASP A 298 -2.48 18.47 -3.92
N MET A 299 -2.90 17.43 -4.66
CA MET A 299 -2.79 17.43 -6.12
C MET A 299 -3.65 18.53 -6.77
N HIS A 300 -4.75 18.94 -6.12
CA HIS A 300 -5.65 19.97 -6.68
C HIS A 300 -5.12 21.40 -6.53
N ARG A 301 -4.02 21.60 -5.80
CA ARG A 301 -3.27 22.87 -5.79
C ARG A 301 -2.29 22.98 -6.95
N GLU A 302 -2.15 21.91 -7.74
CA GLU A 302 -1.25 21.85 -8.88
C GLU A 302 -1.96 22.08 -10.22
N ASN A 303 -1.19 22.41 -11.25
CA ASN A 303 -1.73 22.47 -12.61
C ASN A 303 -1.89 21.06 -13.18
N LEU A 304 -3.06 20.46 -12.95
CA LEU A 304 -3.36 19.11 -13.42
C LEU A 304 -3.52 18.98 -14.95
N ASP A 305 -3.53 20.08 -15.69
CA ASP A 305 -3.56 20.07 -17.15
C ASP A 305 -2.16 20.30 -17.76
N SER A 306 -1.09 20.30 -16.93
CA SER A 306 0.29 20.29 -17.38
C SER A 306 0.66 19.00 -18.13
N SER A 307 1.76 19.04 -18.88
CA SER A 307 2.39 17.88 -19.53
C SER A 307 3.71 17.46 -18.86
N ALA A 308 4.09 18.10 -17.77
CA ALA A 308 5.32 17.80 -17.02
C ALA A 308 5.00 17.26 -15.63
N LEU A 309 5.83 16.35 -15.12
CA LEU A 309 5.73 15.86 -13.74
C LEU A 309 5.98 17.01 -12.76
N ILE A 310 5.24 16.98 -11.65
CA ILE A 310 5.44 17.87 -10.51
C ILE A 310 5.96 17.00 -9.36
N ARG A 311 7.11 17.37 -8.77
CA ARG A 311 7.87 16.50 -7.89
C ARG A 311 8.23 17.22 -6.60
N TYR A 312 8.10 16.52 -5.47
CA TYR A 312 8.44 17.01 -4.14
C TYR A 312 9.36 16.02 -3.43
N SER A 313 10.52 16.50 -3.00
CA SER A 313 11.40 15.68 -2.17
C SER A 313 10.80 15.50 -0.78
N PRO A 314 10.78 14.27 -0.23
CA PRO A 314 10.29 14.04 1.11
C PRO A 314 11.09 14.81 2.18
N ALA A 315 10.41 15.23 3.25
CA ALA A 315 11.04 15.77 4.43
C ALA A 315 11.94 14.71 5.07
N LYS A 316 13.23 15.06 5.33
CA LYS A 316 14.24 14.12 5.83
C LYS A 316 14.74 14.45 7.25
N ASP A 317 14.61 15.71 7.68
CA ASP A 317 15.15 16.14 8.95
C ASP A 317 14.06 16.13 10.02
N GLU A 318 14.31 15.43 11.14
CA GLU A 318 13.42 15.42 12.29
C GLU A 318 13.21 16.83 12.84
N GLN A 319 11.98 17.16 13.14
CA GLN A 319 11.61 18.45 13.73
C GLN A 319 11.14 18.26 15.16
N ILE A 320 11.97 18.70 16.10
CA ILE A 320 11.66 18.67 17.52
C ILE A 320 11.14 20.05 17.95
N ASN A 321 9.90 20.08 18.42
CA ASN A 321 9.29 21.29 18.97
C ASN A 321 9.64 21.41 20.46
N PHE A 322 10.60 22.28 20.81
CA PHE A 322 10.90 22.63 22.19
C PHE A 322 9.81 23.55 22.73
N GLN A 323 9.20 23.19 23.85
CA GLN A 323 8.11 23.95 24.46
C GLN A 323 8.58 24.93 25.58
N ASN A 324 9.86 25.02 25.81
CA ASN A 324 10.49 25.92 26.79
C ASN A 324 11.41 26.94 26.11
#